data_b1357c8bdf9a6876483cc14d54e32455
#
_entry.id   b1357c8bdf9a6876483cc14d54e32455
#
_cell.length_a   1.000
_cell.length_b   1.000
_cell.length_c   1.000
_cell.angle_alpha   90.00
_cell.angle_beta   90.00
_cell.angle_gamma   90.00
#
_symmetry.space_group_name_H-M   'P 1'
#
loop_
_entity.id
_entity.type
_entity.pdbx_description
1 polymer ?
#
loop_
_entity_poly.entity_id
_entity_poly.type
_entity_poly.pdbx_seq_one_letter_code
_entity_poly.pdbx_strand_id
1 'polypeptide(L)'
;MFSITIKLMKKSARMLIPAGIAILIGTAFIAATFLFSNSMDDSLRRQRTAQLGEANYIATMKTNSNGAVSENGSADRTTVADFNLDRIRATKGVKGVRVDTSVSVSISAAGKRSNGYAVGTSTDRKLLPVRIVSGDQPVDNNEVALPKSVAKQLGVGVGDKVDVAPISNGSALSGTAVRDVRVVGLTSDPFGVYSFYGGA
;
A
#
# COMPACT_ATOMS: atom_id res chain seq x y z
N MET A 1 69.83 8.48 10.48
CA MET A 1 69.07 8.08 9.31
C MET A 1 67.56 8.30 9.44
N PHE A 2 66.95 8.18 10.58
CA PHE A 2 65.50 8.37 10.83
C PHE A 2 64.99 9.78 10.44
N SER A 3 65.80 10.84 10.63
CA SER A 3 65.38 12.22 10.35
C SER A 3 65.16 12.53 8.87
N ILE A 4 65.86 11.87 7.98
CA ILE A 4 65.75 12.05 6.53
C ILE A 4 64.47 11.36 6.01
N THR A 5 64.18 10.17 6.53
CA THR A 5 62.97 9.41 6.17
C THR A 5 61.69 10.18 6.55
N ILE A 6 61.66 10.80 7.72
CA ILE A 6 60.53 11.59 8.18
C ILE A 6 60.33 12.87 7.34
N LYS A 7 61.42 13.54 6.92
CA LYS A 7 61.37 14.70 6.03
C LYS A 7 60.87 14.32 4.62
N LEU A 8 61.31 13.18 4.07
CA LEU A 8 60.80 12.64 2.82
C LEU A 8 59.35 12.24 2.90
N MET A 9 58.93 11.59 3.99
CA MET A 9 57.50 11.27 4.26
C MET A 9 56.65 12.54 4.32
N LYS A 10 57.08 13.61 4.98
CA LYS A 10 56.36 14.89 5.03
C LYS A 10 56.18 15.54 3.67
N LYS A 11 57.19 15.40 2.78
CA LYS A 11 57.13 15.92 1.39
C LYS A 11 56.19 15.09 0.52
N SER A 12 56.18 13.77 0.71
CA SER A 12 55.25 12.86 0.01
C SER A 12 53.82 12.91 0.59
N ALA A 13 53.65 13.32 1.83
CA ALA A 13 52.32 13.45 2.45
C ALA A 13 51.38 14.41 1.69
N ARG A 14 51.92 15.49 1.09
CA ARG A 14 51.14 16.37 0.23
C ARG A 14 50.54 15.71 -1.00
N MET A 15 51.17 14.67 -1.53
CA MET A 15 50.65 13.86 -2.65
C MET A 15 49.72 12.74 -2.16
N LEU A 16 49.97 12.20 -0.95
CA LEU A 16 49.17 11.10 -0.40
C LEU A 16 47.80 11.56 0.17
N ILE A 17 47.72 12.80 0.64
CA ILE A 17 46.48 13.37 1.19
C ILE A 17 45.34 13.37 0.15
N PRO A 18 45.51 13.90 -1.08
CA PRO A 18 44.46 13.86 -2.09
C PRO A 18 44.06 12.44 -2.47
N ALA A 19 45.00 11.51 -2.58
CA ALA A 19 44.72 10.12 -2.86
C ALA A 19 43.96 9.44 -1.73
N GLY A 20 44.31 9.68 -0.47
CA GLY A 20 43.59 9.20 0.70
C GLY A 20 42.13 9.72 0.76
N ILE A 21 41.97 11.01 0.45
CA ILE A 21 40.60 11.61 0.40
C ILE A 21 39.77 10.98 -0.73
N ALA A 22 40.39 10.76 -1.91
CA ALA A 22 39.70 10.13 -3.05
C ALA A 22 39.24 8.69 -2.70
N ILE A 23 40.07 7.92 -2.03
CA ILE A 23 39.75 6.56 -1.58
C ILE A 23 38.63 6.61 -0.54
N LEU A 24 38.69 7.53 0.44
CA LEU A 24 37.66 7.73 1.45
C LEU A 24 36.31 8.07 0.82
N ILE A 25 36.29 9.01 -0.12
CA ILE A 25 35.05 9.40 -0.83
C ILE A 25 34.52 8.22 -1.63
N GLY A 26 35.38 7.50 -2.34
CA GLY A 26 34.99 6.33 -3.13
C GLY A 26 34.39 5.21 -2.27
N THR A 27 35.03 4.88 -1.16
CA THR A 27 34.51 3.85 -0.24
C THR A 27 33.24 4.29 0.46
N ALA A 28 33.12 5.55 0.87
CA ALA A 28 31.92 6.11 1.46
C ALA A 28 30.76 6.10 0.45
N PHE A 29 31.01 6.41 -0.81
CA PHE A 29 29.99 6.36 -1.86
C PHE A 29 29.48 4.94 -2.10
N ILE A 30 30.38 3.96 -2.17
CA ILE A 30 30.00 2.55 -2.30
C ILE A 30 29.17 2.10 -1.10
N ALA A 31 29.59 2.40 0.13
CA ALA A 31 28.84 2.07 1.34
C ALA A 31 27.46 2.73 1.35
N ALA A 32 27.37 4.01 0.99
CA ALA A 32 26.09 4.73 0.91
C ALA A 32 25.16 4.12 -0.14
N THR A 33 25.68 3.70 -1.29
CA THR A 33 24.89 3.05 -2.34
C THR A 33 24.33 1.72 -1.88
N PHE A 34 25.11 0.91 -1.17
CA PHE A 34 24.62 -0.35 -0.59
C PHE A 34 23.55 -0.14 0.47
N LEU A 35 23.74 0.82 1.37
CA LEU A 35 22.74 1.16 2.40
C LEU A 35 21.45 1.67 1.76
N PHE A 36 21.56 2.52 0.75
CA PHE A 36 20.40 3.04 0.02
C PHE A 36 19.65 1.92 -0.72
N SER A 37 20.34 1.04 -1.42
CA SER A 37 19.74 -0.09 -2.12
C SER A 37 18.99 -1.02 -1.18
N ASN A 38 19.60 -1.40 -0.07
CA ASN A 38 18.93 -2.24 0.95
C ASN A 38 17.73 -1.56 1.58
N SER A 39 17.83 -0.26 1.86
CA SER A 39 16.72 0.51 2.44
C SER A 39 15.55 0.64 1.47
N MET A 40 15.86 0.79 0.18
CA MET A 40 14.85 0.88 -0.88
C MET A 40 14.14 -0.46 -1.10
N ASP A 41 14.89 -1.57 -1.13
CA ASP A 41 14.32 -2.92 -1.23
C ASP A 41 13.37 -3.25 -0.07
N ASP A 42 13.77 -2.93 1.16
CA ASP A 42 12.93 -3.11 2.35
C ASP A 42 11.66 -2.25 2.28
N SER A 43 11.78 -1.02 1.81
CA SER A 43 10.63 -0.12 1.66
C SER A 43 9.65 -0.63 0.61
N LEU A 44 10.15 -1.05 -0.56
CA LEU A 44 9.32 -1.63 -1.62
C LEU A 44 8.67 -2.97 -1.20
N ARG A 45 9.39 -3.82 -0.49
CA ARG A 45 8.83 -5.05 0.09
C ARG A 45 7.69 -4.74 1.05
N ARG A 46 7.90 -3.84 2.00
CA ARG A 46 6.87 -3.43 2.97
C ARG A 46 5.64 -2.84 2.28
N GLN A 47 5.82 -2.05 1.24
CA GLN A 47 4.72 -1.49 0.47
C GLN A 47 3.93 -2.57 -0.26
N ARG A 48 4.59 -3.54 -0.88
CA ARG A 48 3.94 -4.66 -1.59
C ARG A 48 3.22 -5.61 -0.63
N THR A 49 3.81 -5.90 0.52
CA THR A 49 3.22 -6.80 1.51
C THR A 49 2.14 -6.13 2.35
N ALA A 50 2.15 -4.79 2.45
CA ALA A 50 1.14 -4.06 3.22
C ALA A 50 -0.30 -4.32 2.72
N GLN A 51 -0.48 -4.61 1.43
CA GLN A 51 -1.80 -4.93 0.87
C GLN A 51 -2.27 -6.35 1.18
N LEU A 52 -1.39 -7.22 1.63
CA LEU A 52 -1.66 -8.65 1.77
C LEU A 52 -2.00 -9.06 3.21
N GLY A 53 -1.80 -8.17 4.19
CA GLY A 53 -1.88 -8.54 5.60
C GLY A 53 -0.86 -9.64 5.94
N GLU A 54 -1.25 -10.61 6.74
CA GLU A 54 -0.42 -11.79 7.08
C GLU A 54 -0.65 -12.98 6.11
N ALA A 55 -1.16 -12.73 4.89
CA ALA A 55 -1.38 -13.79 3.92
C ALA A 55 -0.05 -14.38 3.43
N ASN A 56 0.07 -15.69 3.45
CA ASN A 56 1.25 -16.41 3.01
C ASN A 56 1.23 -16.68 1.49
N TYR A 57 0.04 -16.78 0.90
CA TYR A 57 -0.15 -17.11 -0.51
C TYR A 57 -1.22 -16.25 -1.14
N ILE A 58 -1.03 -15.93 -2.41
CA ILE A 58 -2.01 -15.25 -3.25
C ILE A 58 -2.37 -16.21 -4.37
N ALA A 59 -3.65 -16.50 -4.52
CA ALA A 59 -4.18 -17.22 -5.66
C ALA A 59 -4.77 -16.20 -6.65
N THR A 60 -4.21 -16.15 -7.84
CA THR A 60 -4.73 -15.33 -8.94
C THR A 60 -5.17 -16.24 -10.06
N MET A 61 -6.29 -15.94 -10.70
CA MET A 61 -6.64 -16.63 -11.94
C MET A 61 -5.71 -16.18 -13.05
N LYS A 62 -5.20 -17.15 -13.80
CA LYS A 62 -4.47 -16.88 -15.03
C LYS A 62 -5.50 -16.53 -16.11
N THR A 63 -5.80 -15.26 -16.26
CA THR A 63 -6.54 -14.77 -17.40
C THR A 63 -5.68 -15.01 -18.65
N ASN A 64 -6.13 -15.82 -19.59
CA ASN A 64 -5.50 -15.93 -20.89
C ASN A 64 -5.82 -14.66 -21.70
N SER A 65 -5.30 -13.54 -21.26
CA SER A 65 -5.32 -12.31 -22.01
C SER A 65 -4.26 -12.38 -23.12
N ASN A 66 -4.55 -13.11 -24.20
CA ASN A 66 -4.03 -12.74 -25.49
C ASN A 66 -4.56 -11.36 -25.76
N GLY A 67 -3.86 -10.31 -25.39
CA GLY A 67 -3.98 -8.89 -25.73
C GLY A 67 -5.15 -8.31 -26.52
N ALA A 68 -6.23 -9.03 -26.67
CA ALA A 68 -7.45 -8.60 -27.33
C ALA A 68 -8.27 -7.80 -26.32
N VAL A 69 -8.11 -6.49 -26.36
CA VAL A 69 -9.14 -5.56 -25.88
C VAL A 69 -10.37 -5.88 -26.70
N SER A 70 -11.35 -6.57 -26.13
CA SER A 70 -12.64 -6.74 -26.79
C SER A 70 -13.22 -5.36 -27.01
N GLU A 71 -13.48 -4.99 -28.28
CA GLU A 71 -14.05 -3.69 -28.68
C GLU A 71 -15.39 -3.36 -28.00
N ASN A 72 -15.98 -4.30 -27.29
CA ASN A 72 -17.25 -4.14 -26.56
C ASN A 72 -17.10 -3.82 -25.07
N GLY A 73 -15.91 -3.42 -24.57
CA GLY A 73 -15.78 -2.88 -23.21
C GLY A 73 -16.09 -3.87 -22.07
N SER A 74 -16.41 -5.12 -22.35
CA SER A 74 -16.55 -6.19 -21.39
C SER A 74 -15.18 -6.81 -21.17
N ALA A 75 -14.34 -6.18 -20.33
CA ALA A 75 -13.25 -6.89 -19.71
C ALA A 75 -13.88 -8.11 -19.03
N ASP A 76 -13.36 -9.29 -19.37
CA ASP A 76 -13.74 -10.56 -18.74
C ASP A 76 -13.54 -10.42 -17.24
N ARG A 77 -14.61 -9.99 -16.53
CA ARG A 77 -14.56 -9.70 -15.10
C ARG A 77 -14.55 -11.04 -14.39
N THR A 78 -13.39 -11.48 -14.02
CA THR A 78 -13.25 -12.60 -13.09
C THR A 78 -14.11 -12.31 -11.87
N THR A 79 -15.12 -13.12 -11.64
CA THR A 79 -16.02 -13.01 -10.51
C THR A 79 -15.53 -13.88 -9.35
N VAL A 80 -16.00 -13.61 -8.15
CA VAL A 80 -15.70 -14.44 -6.97
C VAL A 80 -16.17 -15.89 -7.18
N ALA A 81 -17.23 -16.09 -7.99
CA ALA A 81 -17.76 -17.41 -8.30
C ALA A 81 -16.79 -18.26 -9.15
N ASP A 82 -15.93 -17.62 -9.94
CA ASP A 82 -14.94 -18.32 -10.78
C ASP A 82 -13.83 -18.96 -9.93
N PHE A 83 -13.64 -18.48 -8.70
CA PHE A 83 -12.77 -19.11 -7.72
C PHE A 83 -13.58 -20.16 -6.93
N ASN A 84 -13.26 -21.42 -7.07
CA ASN A 84 -13.86 -22.46 -6.23
C ASN A 84 -13.38 -22.31 -4.78
N LEU A 85 -13.93 -21.31 -4.06
CA LEU A 85 -13.50 -20.92 -2.71
C LEU A 85 -13.64 -22.06 -1.72
N ASP A 86 -14.67 -22.90 -1.87
CA ASP A 86 -14.90 -24.03 -0.98
C ASP A 86 -13.80 -25.08 -1.12
N ARG A 87 -13.34 -25.32 -2.33
CA ARG A 87 -12.19 -26.20 -2.58
C ARG A 87 -10.90 -25.62 -2.00
N ILE A 88 -10.70 -24.30 -2.10
CA ILE A 88 -9.53 -23.63 -1.53
C ILE A 88 -9.58 -23.75 0.00
N ARG A 89 -10.73 -23.48 0.62
CA ARG A 89 -10.92 -23.60 2.08
C ARG A 89 -10.75 -25.02 2.59
N ALA A 90 -11.17 -26.01 1.80
CA ALA A 90 -11.03 -27.43 2.14
C ALA A 90 -9.60 -27.96 1.96
N THR A 91 -8.69 -27.19 1.37
CA THR A 91 -7.31 -27.63 1.14
C THR A 91 -6.55 -27.74 2.47
N LYS A 92 -5.91 -28.90 2.69
CA LYS A 92 -5.13 -29.13 3.92
C LYS A 92 -4.05 -28.05 4.11
N GLY A 93 -4.04 -27.42 5.27
CA GLY A 93 -3.07 -26.38 5.63
C GLY A 93 -3.59 -24.95 5.43
N VAL A 94 -4.72 -24.77 4.74
CA VAL A 94 -5.38 -23.46 4.61
C VAL A 94 -6.14 -23.18 5.92
N LYS A 95 -5.76 -22.10 6.63
CA LYS A 95 -6.39 -21.69 7.88
C LYS A 95 -7.45 -20.60 7.69
N GLY A 96 -7.29 -19.78 6.66
CA GLY A 96 -8.22 -18.70 6.34
C GLY A 96 -8.04 -18.26 4.90
N VAL A 97 -9.11 -17.75 4.31
CA VAL A 97 -9.14 -17.24 2.93
C VAL A 97 -9.82 -15.89 2.93
N ARG A 98 -9.16 -14.88 2.37
CA ARG A 98 -9.76 -13.59 2.07
C ARG A 98 -9.89 -13.43 0.56
N VAL A 99 -11.02 -12.98 0.12
CA VAL A 99 -11.20 -12.54 -1.26
C VAL A 99 -10.78 -11.07 -1.34
N ASP A 100 -9.81 -10.78 -2.19
CA ASP A 100 -9.35 -9.42 -2.39
C ASP A 100 -10.12 -8.79 -3.55
N THR A 101 -11.11 -8.00 -3.20
CA THR A 101 -11.88 -7.18 -4.15
C THR A 101 -11.61 -5.73 -3.81
N SER A 102 -11.18 -4.95 -4.80
CA SER A 102 -10.98 -3.52 -4.63
C SER A 102 -11.85 -2.74 -5.62
N VAL A 103 -12.47 -1.68 -5.14
CA VAL A 103 -13.28 -0.77 -5.95
C VAL A 103 -12.80 0.64 -5.68
N SER A 104 -12.60 1.42 -6.75
CA SER A 104 -12.33 2.85 -6.61
C SER A 104 -13.58 3.56 -6.10
N VAL A 105 -13.43 4.33 -5.02
CA VAL A 105 -14.53 5.03 -4.38
C VAL A 105 -14.20 6.49 -4.09
N SER A 106 -15.24 7.32 -4.12
CA SER A 106 -15.21 8.67 -3.58
C SER A 106 -15.98 8.68 -2.26
N ILE A 107 -15.36 9.21 -1.23
CA ILE A 107 -15.96 9.36 0.09
C ILE A 107 -16.16 10.84 0.34
N SER A 108 -17.35 11.23 0.77
CA SER A 108 -17.68 12.62 1.06
C SER A 108 -18.36 12.79 2.41
N ALA A 109 -18.02 13.88 3.09
CA ALA A 109 -18.64 14.32 4.34
C ALA A 109 -18.47 15.82 4.49
N ALA A 110 -19.51 16.50 4.97
CA ALA A 110 -19.50 17.94 5.27
C ALA A 110 -18.95 18.81 4.13
N GLY A 111 -19.27 18.47 2.87
CA GLY A 111 -18.80 19.22 1.68
C GLY A 111 -17.36 18.93 1.26
N LYS A 112 -16.63 18.12 2.01
CA LYS A 112 -15.28 17.66 1.66
C LYS A 112 -15.35 16.30 0.96
N ARG A 113 -14.32 16.00 0.14
CA ARG A 113 -14.24 14.74 -0.60
C ARG A 113 -12.83 14.16 -0.54
N SER A 114 -12.75 12.84 -0.52
CA SER A 114 -11.53 12.07 -0.67
C SER A 114 -11.78 10.88 -1.57
N ASN A 115 -10.82 10.54 -2.41
CA ASN A 115 -10.90 9.36 -3.27
C ASN A 115 -9.95 8.29 -2.77
N GLY A 116 -10.29 7.02 -3.02
CA GLY A 116 -9.47 5.91 -2.58
C GLY A 116 -9.96 4.58 -3.12
N TYR A 117 -9.42 3.51 -2.55
CA TYR A 117 -9.88 2.14 -2.80
C TYR A 117 -10.62 1.61 -1.59
N ALA A 118 -11.85 1.14 -1.81
CA ALA A 118 -12.54 0.30 -0.85
C ALA A 118 -12.11 -1.14 -1.05
N VAL A 119 -11.79 -1.81 0.04
CA VAL A 119 -11.44 -3.23 0.06
C VAL A 119 -12.40 -3.97 0.97
N GLY A 120 -12.73 -5.22 0.60
CA GLY A 120 -13.59 -6.06 1.41
C GLY A 120 -13.00 -6.36 2.79
N THR A 121 -13.86 -6.50 3.78
CA THR A 121 -13.47 -6.94 5.12
C THR A 121 -13.16 -8.45 5.12
N SER A 122 -12.54 -8.94 6.19
CA SER A 122 -12.31 -10.37 6.42
C SER A 122 -12.75 -10.72 7.83
N THR A 123 -13.34 -11.90 8.00
CA THR A 123 -13.64 -12.45 9.33
C THR A 123 -12.36 -12.72 10.13
N ASP A 124 -11.25 -13.01 9.46
CA ASP A 124 -9.94 -13.15 10.09
C ASP A 124 -9.19 -11.82 10.02
N ARG A 125 -9.01 -11.18 11.19
CA ARG A 125 -8.29 -9.91 11.32
C ARG A 125 -6.85 -9.95 10.80
N LYS A 126 -6.20 -11.12 10.83
CA LYS A 126 -4.82 -11.29 10.34
C LYS A 126 -4.71 -11.15 8.84
N LEU A 127 -5.79 -11.45 8.13
CA LEU A 127 -5.86 -11.32 6.67
C LEU A 127 -6.26 -9.91 6.21
N LEU A 128 -6.57 -8.99 7.14
CA LEU A 128 -6.87 -7.61 6.77
C LEU A 128 -5.60 -6.92 6.23
N PRO A 129 -5.73 -6.15 5.15
CA PRO A 129 -4.59 -5.44 4.58
C PRO A 129 -4.18 -4.21 5.41
N VAL A 130 -5.03 -3.81 6.34
CA VAL A 130 -4.84 -2.63 7.19
C VAL A 130 -5.12 -2.98 8.64
N ARG A 131 -4.40 -2.32 9.54
CA ARG A 131 -4.60 -2.48 10.98
C ARG A 131 -5.60 -1.45 11.49
N ILE A 132 -6.63 -1.90 12.19
CA ILE A 132 -7.53 -1.03 12.95
C ILE A 132 -6.74 -0.45 14.13
N VAL A 133 -6.72 0.87 14.25
CA VAL A 133 -5.99 1.59 15.31
C VAL A 133 -6.92 2.32 16.29
N SER A 134 -8.19 2.48 15.93
CA SER A 134 -9.24 3.04 16.79
C SER A 134 -10.60 2.55 16.32
N GLY A 135 -11.52 2.30 17.24
CA GLY A 135 -12.83 1.74 16.94
C GLY A 135 -12.78 0.26 16.57
N ASP A 136 -13.74 -0.18 15.79
CA ASP A 136 -13.98 -1.56 15.44
C ASP A 136 -13.84 -1.84 13.93
N GLN A 137 -13.82 -3.11 13.60
CA GLN A 137 -13.84 -3.55 12.21
C GLN A 137 -15.28 -3.52 11.69
N PRO A 138 -15.52 -3.03 10.45
CA PRO A 138 -16.83 -3.10 9.83
C PRO A 138 -17.31 -4.55 9.72
N VAL A 139 -18.55 -4.80 10.13
CA VAL A 139 -19.21 -6.10 10.05
C VAL A 139 -20.47 -6.03 9.18
N ASP A 140 -21.09 -4.85 9.09
CA ASP A 140 -22.30 -4.62 8.31
C ASP A 140 -22.03 -3.86 7.01
N ASN A 141 -22.94 -4.01 6.04
CA ASN A 141 -22.81 -3.36 4.72
C ASN A 141 -22.91 -1.83 4.79
N ASN A 142 -23.36 -1.27 5.91
CA ASN A 142 -23.49 0.17 6.14
C ASN A 142 -22.42 0.71 7.09
N GLU A 143 -21.30 0.00 7.18
CA GLU A 143 -20.18 0.36 8.03
C GLU A 143 -18.88 0.47 7.22
N VAL A 144 -18.03 1.38 7.63
CA VAL A 144 -16.72 1.59 7.00
C VAL A 144 -15.66 1.87 8.04
N ALA A 145 -14.44 1.42 7.78
CA ALA A 145 -13.24 1.87 8.47
C ALA A 145 -12.41 2.73 7.53
N LEU A 146 -12.01 3.92 7.99
CA LEU A 146 -11.27 4.89 7.18
C LEU A 146 -9.81 4.98 7.62
N PRO A 147 -8.87 5.21 6.67
CA PRO A 147 -7.53 5.65 7.03
C PRO A 147 -7.58 6.94 7.86
N LYS A 148 -6.74 7.03 8.91
CA LYS A 148 -6.67 8.24 9.74
C LYS A 148 -6.45 9.53 8.94
N SER A 149 -5.67 9.45 7.87
CA SER A 149 -5.41 10.57 6.96
C SER A 149 -6.69 11.06 6.29
N VAL A 150 -7.50 10.12 5.76
CA VAL A 150 -8.77 10.40 5.09
C VAL A 150 -9.79 10.96 6.10
N ALA A 151 -9.92 10.34 7.27
CA ALA A 151 -10.81 10.80 8.32
C ALA A 151 -10.49 12.25 8.75
N LYS A 152 -9.20 12.56 8.92
CA LYS A 152 -8.73 13.92 9.22
C LYS A 152 -9.04 14.90 8.09
N GLN A 153 -8.84 14.52 6.83
CA GLN A 153 -9.14 15.35 5.66
C GLN A 153 -10.62 15.69 5.57
N LEU A 154 -11.48 14.69 5.79
CA LEU A 154 -12.94 14.86 5.79
C LEU A 154 -13.47 15.55 7.06
N GLY A 155 -12.71 15.54 8.15
CA GLY A 155 -13.12 16.08 9.44
C GLY A 155 -14.09 15.17 10.18
N VAL A 156 -13.98 13.85 9.98
CA VAL A 156 -14.85 12.82 10.58
C VAL A 156 -14.07 11.91 11.52
N GLY A 157 -14.78 11.31 12.47
CA GLY A 157 -14.26 10.34 13.43
C GLY A 157 -15.11 9.08 13.51
N VAL A 158 -14.78 8.21 14.46
CA VAL A 158 -15.59 7.02 14.75
C VAL A 158 -16.96 7.45 15.27
N GLY A 159 -18.02 6.91 14.70
CA GLY A 159 -19.42 7.24 14.98
C GLY A 159 -20.06 8.19 13.97
N ASP A 160 -19.28 8.94 13.22
CA ASP A 160 -19.77 9.84 12.18
C ASP A 160 -20.22 9.09 10.93
N LYS A 161 -20.94 9.79 10.06
CA LYS A 161 -21.46 9.26 8.81
C LYS A 161 -20.79 9.90 7.62
N VAL A 162 -20.62 9.10 6.56
CA VAL A 162 -20.04 9.51 5.29
C VAL A 162 -20.87 8.96 4.13
N ASP A 163 -20.81 9.62 3.00
CA ASP A 163 -21.36 9.10 1.75
C ASP A 163 -20.24 8.44 0.94
N VAL A 164 -20.49 7.26 0.40
CA VAL A 164 -19.55 6.47 -0.39
C VAL A 164 -20.12 6.24 -1.79
N ALA A 165 -19.40 6.65 -2.82
CA ALA A 165 -19.80 6.45 -4.20
C ALA A 165 -18.71 5.72 -4.99
N PRO A 166 -19.03 4.67 -5.77
CA PRO A 166 -18.07 4.09 -6.71
C PRO A 166 -17.61 5.12 -7.73
N ILE A 167 -16.35 5.02 -8.15
CA ILE A 167 -15.78 5.87 -9.20
C ILE A 167 -15.57 5.03 -10.45
N SER A 168 -15.99 5.56 -11.60
CA SER A 168 -15.62 5.04 -12.91
C SER A 168 -15.07 6.18 -13.77
N ASN A 169 -13.95 5.94 -14.45
CA ASN A 169 -13.28 6.94 -15.29
C ASN A 169 -12.99 8.26 -14.57
N GLY A 170 -12.64 8.20 -13.28
CA GLY A 170 -12.30 9.38 -12.47
C GLY A 170 -13.50 10.18 -11.94
N SER A 171 -14.73 9.80 -12.28
CA SER A 171 -15.95 10.46 -11.81
C SER A 171 -16.79 9.54 -10.95
N ALA A 172 -17.38 10.08 -9.87
CA ALA A 172 -18.33 9.34 -9.05
C ALA A 172 -19.56 8.95 -9.88
N LEU A 173 -19.96 7.70 -9.82
CA LEU A 173 -21.16 7.21 -10.50
C LEU A 173 -22.39 7.76 -9.77
N SER A 174 -23.09 8.66 -10.45
CA SER A 174 -24.32 9.24 -9.94
C SER A 174 -25.41 8.16 -9.81
N GLY A 175 -26.09 8.13 -8.65
CA GLY A 175 -27.18 7.18 -8.38
C GLY A 175 -26.75 5.86 -7.73
N THR A 176 -25.46 5.58 -7.60
CA THR A 176 -24.95 4.37 -6.90
C THR A 176 -24.27 4.70 -5.57
N ALA A 177 -24.36 5.93 -5.09
CA ALA A 177 -23.80 6.33 -3.81
C ALA A 177 -24.59 5.69 -2.67
N VAL A 178 -23.87 5.04 -1.75
CA VAL A 178 -24.42 4.60 -0.45
C VAL A 178 -24.28 5.77 0.50
N ARG A 179 -25.40 6.28 1.00
CA ARG A 179 -25.44 7.41 1.94
C ARG A 179 -25.48 6.95 3.39
N ASP A 180 -25.04 7.84 4.27
CA ASP A 180 -25.10 7.61 5.73
C ASP A 180 -24.33 6.36 6.19
N VAL A 181 -23.24 6.01 5.52
CA VAL A 181 -22.36 4.91 5.94
C VAL A 181 -21.64 5.30 7.22
N ARG A 182 -21.76 4.49 8.26
CA ARG A 182 -21.20 4.77 9.58
C ARG A 182 -19.71 4.45 9.62
N VAL A 183 -18.91 5.39 10.08
CA VAL A 183 -17.49 5.17 10.37
C VAL A 183 -17.37 4.44 11.70
N VAL A 184 -17.04 3.15 11.68
CA VAL A 184 -16.91 2.34 12.91
C VAL A 184 -15.46 2.19 13.36
N GLY A 185 -14.49 2.46 12.49
CA GLY A 185 -13.09 2.34 12.84
C GLY A 185 -12.18 3.23 12.03
N LEU A 186 -10.99 3.46 12.58
CA LEU A 186 -9.90 4.13 11.90
C LEU A 186 -8.75 3.16 11.67
N THR A 187 -8.16 3.20 10.48
CA THR A 187 -7.08 2.32 10.09
C THR A 187 -5.74 3.06 10.00
N SER A 188 -4.67 2.31 10.14
CA SER A 188 -3.33 2.75 9.79
C SER A 188 -3.11 2.46 8.31
N ASP A 189 -2.79 3.50 7.54
CA ASP A 189 -2.34 3.39 6.14
C ASP A 189 -1.02 4.15 6.00
N PRO A 190 0.10 3.60 6.51
CA PRO A 190 1.38 4.31 6.56
C PRO A 190 1.96 4.60 5.17
N PHE A 191 1.51 3.90 4.15
CA PHE A 191 2.00 4.05 2.78
C PHE A 191 1.01 4.76 1.84
N GLY A 192 -0.16 5.14 2.34
CA GLY A 192 -1.20 5.80 1.54
C GLY A 192 -1.75 4.93 0.40
N VAL A 193 -1.69 3.61 0.56
CA VAL A 193 -2.07 2.65 -0.48
C VAL A 193 -3.57 2.71 -0.79
N TYR A 194 -4.38 3.02 0.23
CA TYR A 194 -5.85 3.05 0.14
C TYR A 194 -6.42 4.46 0.00
N SER A 195 -5.56 5.48 0.00
CA SER A 195 -5.95 6.87 -0.21
C SER A 195 -5.29 7.43 -1.46
N PHE A 196 -6.08 8.00 -2.37
CA PHE A 196 -5.54 8.80 -3.46
C PHE A 196 -5.42 10.25 -3.01
N TYR A 197 -4.28 10.87 -3.24
CA TYR A 197 -4.17 12.31 -3.24
C TYR A 197 -4.82 12.85 -4.52
N GLY A 198 -6.12 12.88 -4.55
CA GLY A 198 -6.89 13.61 -5.55
C GLY A 198 -7.09 15.00 -4.99
N GLY A 199 -6.44 15.99 -5.65
CA GLY A 199 -6.51 17.39 -5.24
C GLY A 199 -7.93 17.93 -5.12
N ALA A 200 -7.98 19.06 -4.44
CA ALA A 200 -9.14 19.90 -4.19
C ALA A 200 -9.94 20.22 -5.44
#